data_504bc7110360ef45b4255248e04c99bc
#
_entry.id   504bc7110360ef45b4255248e04c99bc
#
_cell.length_a   1.000
_cell.length_b   1.000
_cell.length_c   1.000
_cell.angle_alpha   90.00
_cell.angle_beta   90.00
_cell.angle_gamma   90.00
#
_symmetry.space_group_name_H-M   'P 1'
#
loop_
_entity.id
_entity.type
_entity.pdbx_description
1 polymer ?
#
loop_
_entity_poly.entity_id
_entity_poly.type
_entity_poly.pdbx_seq_one_letter_code
_entity_poly.pdbx_strand_id
1 'polypeptide(L)'
;MKRKYMFMALLCYALTTAAQDASHNYVRTRSMLDETGGKYLDKVEYFDGLGRPFQTVLKKVTASNSNLVTLQEYDVAGRAANSWLPIVSPDDYVAPSSFKSSAPGNYGNDSRPYSQPVYEASPLNRTVKEYGPGAAWYSSHSVNTDYLANSTANAQLNCINYSVSSAGALTSNGSYASGQLSVVKTTDEDLNVSYTFTDKMGHVVLSRQMKGSETHDTYYVYDDKSNLCFVLQPMYQSLANLDLYAFQYKYDGRNRCIWKKLPGAGYVEMVYDNADRLVFSQDGNQRALTSGNWTYYKYDGLNRLTEQGTCTNKVTTSGTNVLVQHFYDSYAFRSQAGFNNSNFPDDASGNGKGALTASVATVLGSSNKIYTAYYYDIKGRVAKTVQSNLLGSYDVTATIYTFTDKPATVTHTHTTSGKPTRTEMYTYSYNHADRLLKVEHTLGGTKITLADYAYDNLGRLQSKSLHGSATNKLTYAYNVRGWLTGISGSKFTQNLYYNNGNGTAKYNGSISSMTWKAGNESTVRGYKFTYDGLDRMLNATYGETAGISTNANRFSENVTGYDKNGNIKTLQRYGQTAASGYGLIDNLTFTLGGNQLTRVDDAVATSAYNNGFEFKDGVKQANE
;
A
#
# COMPACT_ATOMS: atom_id res chain seq x y z
N MET A 1 32.08 -32.31 -12.48
CA MET A 1 31.49 -31.20 -13.24
C MET A 1 31.70 -29.90 -12.46
N LYS A 2 32.47 -28.97 -13.02
CA LYS A 2 32.94 -27.79 -12.30
C LYS A 2 31.81 -26.73 -12.29
N ARG A 3 31.27 -26.42 -11.10
CA ARG A 3 30.40 -25.27 -10.87
C ARG A 3 31.22 -24.00 -11.07
N LYS A 4 30.94 -23.22 -12.09
CA LYS A 4 31.39 -21.83 -12.20
C LYS A 4 30.48 -20.99 -11.32
N TYR A 5 30.92 -20.69 -10.12
CA TYR A 5 30.40 -19.59 -9.34
C TYR A 5 30.89 -18.32 -10.04
N MET A 6 29.99 -17.59 -10.68
CA MET A 6 30.28 -16.26 -11.18
C MET A 6 30.20 -15.31 -9.97
N PHE A 7 31.33 -15.17 -9.26
CA PHE A 7 31.55 -14.05 -8.36
C PHE A 7 31.50 -12.80 -9.22
N MET A 8 30.53 -11.93 -8.99
CA MET A 8 30.47 -10.58 -9.52
C MET A 8 31.60 -9.80 -8.81
N ALA A 9 32.81 -9.90 -9.35
CA ALA A 9 33.91 -9.07 -8.92
C ALA A 9 33.54 -7.62 -9.27
N LEU A 10 33.43 -6.77 -8.24
CA LEU A 10 33.39 -5.33 -8.39
C LEU A 10 34.77 -4.92 -8.94
N LEU A 11 34.89 -4.87 -10.27
CA LEU A 11 36.08 -4.35 -10.93
C LEU A 11 35.95 -2.83 -10.87
N CYS A 12 36.59 -2.21 -9.86
CA CYS A 12 36.86 -0.78 -9.84
C CYS A 12 37.85 -0.46 -10.95
N TYR A 13 37.38 -0.23 -12.18
CA TYR A 13 38.15 0.47 -13.19
C TYR A 13 38.16 1.96 -12.84
N ALA A 14 39.31 2.48 -12.42
CA ALA A 14 39.58 3.91 -12.41
C ALA A 14 39.66 4.39 -13.87
N LEU A 15 38.53 4.68 -14.47
CA LEU A 15 38.47 5.45 -15.71
C LEU A 15 38.65 6.93 -15.32
N THR A 16 39.74 7.54 -15.75
CA THR A 16 39.92 8.98 -15.77
C THR A 16 38.83 9.60 -16.66
N THR A 17 37.71 9.93 -16.06
CA THR A 17 36.67 10.76 -16.67
C THR A 17 36.68 12.12 -16.01
N ALA A 18 36.44 13.16 -16.82
CA ALA A 18 36.41 14.56 -16.46
C ALA A 18 35.84 14.83 -15.05
N ALA A 19 36.57 15.69 -14.34
CA ALA A 19 36.47 15.96 -12.92
C ALA A 19 35.03 16.13 -12.41
N GLN A 20 34.59 15.17 -11.61
CA GLN A 20 33.76 15.47 -10.45
C GLN A 20 34.63 16.36 -9.54
N ASP A 21 34.00 17.28 -8.79
CA ASP A 21 34.76 18.22 -7.96
C ASP A 21 35.79 17.47 -7.10
N ALA A 22 37.06 17.60 -7.47
CA ALA A 22 38.20 16.93 -6.81
C ALA A 22 38.46 17.49 -5.39
N SER A 23 37.76 18.54 -4.98
CA SER A 23 37.89 19.16 -3.66
C SER A 23 37.09 18.46 -2.56
N HIS A 24 36.18 17.54 -2.92
CA HIS A 24 35.32 16.84 -1.97
C HIS A 24 35.48 15.33 -2.07
N ASN A 25 35.39 14.64 -0.93
CA ASN A 25 35.31 13.19 -0.89
C ASN A 25 33.96 12.75 -1.45
N TYR A 26 33.95 11.76 -2.34
CA TYR A 26 32.69 11.23 -2.89
C TYR A 26 32.76 9.73 -3.16
N VAL A 27 31.58 9.10 -3.20
CA VAL A 27 31.36 7.75 -3.71
C VAL A 27 30.47 7.84 -4.93
N ARG A 28 30.90 7.22 -6.03
CA ARG A 28 30.11 7.09 -7.26
C ARG A 28 29.63 5.67 -7.42
N THR A 29 28.31 5.48 -7.50
CA THR A 29 27.67 4.21 -7.80
C THR A 29 27.11 4.24 -9.21
N ARG A 30 27.48 3.28 -10.04
CA ARG A 30 26.97 3.13 -11.40
C ARG A 30 26.07 1.93 -11.52
N SER A 31 24.81 2.14 -11.91
CA SER A 31 23.82 1.11 -12.21
C SER A 31 23.70 0.97 -13.72
N MET A 32 24.04 -0.20 -14.27
CA MET A 32 23.92 -0.47 -15.71
C MET A 32 22.45 -0.65 -16.10
N LEU A 33 22.09 -0.15 -17.27
CA LEU A 33 20.75 -0.26 -17.88
C LEU A 33 20.75 -1.13 -19.14
N ASP A 34 21.93 -1.55 -19.62
CA ASP A 34 22.10 -2.50 -20.70
C ASP A 34 23.33 -3.42 -20.47
N GLU A 35 23.42 -4.51 -21.26
CA GLU A 35 24.49 -5.51 -21.17
C GLU A 35 25.85 -4.97 -21.65
N THR A 36 25.84 -3.97 -22.53
CA THR A 36 27.07 -3.42 -23.12
C THR A 36 27.71 -2.37 -22.23
N GLY A 37 27.02 -1.90 -21.20
CA GLY A 37 27.47 -0.81 -20.34
C GLY A 37 27.37 0.58 -20.98
N GLY A 38 26.70 0.66 -22.17
CA GLY A 38 26.50 1.92 -22.88
C GLY A 38 25.46 2.82 -22.23
N LYS A 39 24.48 2.21 -21.53
CA LYS A 39 23.44 2.91 -20.77
C LYS A 39 23.60 2.63 -19.29
N TYR A 40 23.61 3.68 -18.50
CA TYR A 40 23.77 3.57 -17.05
C TYR A 40 23.17 4.79 -16.33
N LEU A 41 22.91 4.62 -15.04
CA LEU A 41 22.58 5.70 -14.10
C LEU A 41 23.73 5.83 -13.10
N ASP A 42 24.21 7.03 -12.90
CA ASP A 42 25.23 7.36 -11.90
C ASP A 42 24.59 8.09 -10.73
N LYS A 43 24.88 7.60 -9.53
CA LYS A 43 24.64 8.27 -8.25
C LYS A 43 25.98 8.68 -7.68
N VAL A 44 26.13 9.95 -7.33
CA VAL A 44 27.31 10.48 -6.64
C VAL A 44 26.87 10.98 -5.28
N GLU A 45 27.52 10.51 -4.24
CA GLU A 45 27.32 10.96 -2.85
C GLU A 45 28.58 11.67 -2.38
N TYR A 46 28.46 12.95 -2.04
CA TYR A 46 29.54 13.76 -1.48
C TYR A 46 29.49 13.72 0.04
N PHE A 47 30.67 13.66 0.65
CA PHE A 47 30.86 13.53 2.09
C PHE A 47 31.63 14.74 2.64
N ASP A 48 31.21 15.20 3.81
CA ASP A 48 31.93 16.23 4.54
C ASP A 48 33.24 15.71 5.19
N GLY A 49 33.96 16.59 5.89
CA GLY A 49 35.22 16.23 6.56
C GLY A 49 35.08 15.21 7.69
N LEU A 50 33.87 14.90 8.14
CA LEU A 50 33.56 13.88 9.14
C LEU A 50 33.01 12.58 8.51
N GLY A 51 32.96 12.48 7.18
CA GLY A 51 32.46 11.31 6.46
C GLY A 51 30.95 11.19 6.42
N ARG A 52 30.20 12.29 6.67
CA ARG A 52 28.74 12.30 6.58
C ARG A 52 28.28 12.70 5.18
N PRO A 53 27.31 12.01 4.57
CA PRO A 53 26.80 12.37 3.26
C PRO A 53 26.01 13.69 3.33
N PHE A 54 26.43 14.72 2.61
CA PHE A 54 25.74 16.01 2.62
C PHE A 54 25.10 16.38 1.29
N GLN A 55 25.57 15.82 0.17
CA GLN A 55 24.95 16.06 -1.13
C GLN A 55 24.88 14.77 -1.94
N THR A 56 23.71 14.49 -2.52
CA THR A 56 23.52 13.37 -3.46
C THR A 56 23.15 13.91 -4.83
N VAL A 57 23.82 13.44 -5.87
CA VAL A 57 23.59 13.79 -7.27
C VAL A 57 23.21 12.56 -8.05
N LEU A 58 21.97 12.52 -8.57
CA LEU A 58 21.54 11.54 -9.55
C LEU A 58 21.77 12.12 -10.94
N LYS A 59 22.76 11.57 -11.67
CA LYS A 59 23.23 12.18 -12.92
C LYS A 59 22.26 11.92 -14.07
N LYS A 60 21.90 12.99 -14.78
CA LYS A 60 21.12 12.98 -16.04
C LYS A 60 19.78 12.24 -15.94
N VAL A 61 19.15 12.22 -14.75
CA VAL A 61 17.87 11.49 -14.54
C VAL A 61 16.62 12.32 -14.83
N THR A 62 16.76 13.63 -15.04
CA THR A 62 15.62 14.52 -15.29
C THR A 62 15.09 14.37 -16.72
N ALA A 63 13.90 14.89 -16.98
CA ALA A 63 13.33 14.92 -18.33
C ALA A 63 14.17 15.75 -19.30
N SER A 64 14.84 16.80 -18.81
CA SER A 64 15.78 17.64 -19.58
C SER A 64 17.20 17.07 -19.64
N ASN A 65 17.43 15.82 -19.21
CA ASN A 65 18.75 15.19 -19.16
C ASN A 65 19.76 15.93 -18.24
N SER A 66 19.24 16.63 -17.23
CA SER A 66 20.02 17.29 -16.17
C SER A 66 20.11 16.40 -14.93
N ASN A 67 20.95 16.79 -13.98
CA ASN A 67 21.12 16.10 -12.71
C ASN A 67 19.99 16.48 -11.73
N LEU A 68 19.66 15.56 -10.83
CA LEU A 68 18.80 15.80 -9.68
C LEU A 68 19.67 15.78 -8.43
N VAL A 69 19.73 16.88 -7.71
CA VAL A 69 20.62 17.11 -6.58
C VAL A 69 19.84 17.30 -5.31
N THR A 70 20.21 16.63 -4.21
CA THR A 70 19.66 16.84 -2.85
C THR A 70 20.76 17.35 -1.93
N LEU A 71 20.37 18.08 -0.89
CA LEU A 71 21.30 18.62 0.11
C LEU A 71 20.80 18.28 1.52
N GLN A 72 21.69 17.75 2.36
CA GLN A 72 21.50 17.53 3.79
C GLN A 72 22.43 18.46 4.56
N GLU A 73 21.88 19.27 5.45
CA GLU A 73 22.66 20.07 6.38
C GLU A 73 22.76 19.37 7.74
N TYR A 74 23.81 19.68 8.49
CA TYR A 74 24.05 19.17 9.83
C TYR A 74 24.24 20.34 10.80
N ASP A 75 23.77 20.17 12.02
CA ASP A 75 23.98 21.13 13.09
C ASP A 75 25.39 21.00 13.72
N VAL A 76 25.71 21.88 14.65
CA VAL A 76 27.01 21.91 15.34
C VAL A 76 27.28 20.64 16.18
N ALA A 77 26.24 19.89 16.55
CA ALA A 77 26.35 18.62 17.25
C ALA A 77 26.44 17.43 16.29
N GLY A 78 26.43 17.67 14.97
CA GLY A 78 26.54 16.64 13.94
C GLY A 78 25.23 15.93 13.62
N ARG A 79 24.09 16.42 14.10
CA ARG A 79 22.76 15.88 13.83
C ARG A 79 22.20 16.46 12.53
N ALA A 80 21.32 15.69 11.85
CA ALA A 80 20.61 16.20 10.67
C ALA A 80 19.86 17.51 11.00
N ALA A 81 20.08 18.55 10.22
CA ALA A 81 19.38 19.82 10.34
C ALA A 81 18.36 19.96 9.20
N ASN A 82 18.64 20.80 8.17
CA ASN A 82 17.70 20.93 7.07
C ASN A 82 17.93 19.84 6.02
N SER A 83 16.88 19.11 5.68
CA SER A 83 16.88 18.15 4.56
C SER A 83 16.16 18.78 3.38
N TRP A 84 16.91 19.20 2.39
CA TRP A 84 16.41 19.94 1.23
C TRP A 84 15.83 19.00 0.18
N LEU A 85 14.69 19.41 -0.38
CA LEU A 85 14.09 18.74 -1.52
C LEU A 85 15.00 18.84 -2.75
N PRO A 86 14.88 17.89 -3.71
CA PRO A 86 15.74 17.84 -4.88
C PRO A 86 15.66 19.10 -5.75
N ILE A 87 16.79 19.57 -6.27
CA ILE A 87 16.82 20.60 -7.32
C ILE A 87 17.34 20.02 -8.63
N VAL A 88 17.00 20.68 -9.73
CA VAL A 88 17.55 20.39 -11.07
C VAL A 88 18.78 21.23 -11.29
N SER A 89 19.92 20.59 -11.64
CA SER A 89 21.17 21.28 -11.97
C SER A 89 21.90 20.58 -13.12
N PRO A 90 22.61 21.31 -13.98
CA PRO A 90 23.55 20.69 -14.93
C PRO A 90 24.84 20.22 -14.26
N ASP A 91 25.16 20.73 -13.08
CA ASP A 91 26.44 20.55 -12.41
C ASP A 91 26.55 19.21 -11.67
N ASP A 92 27.74 18.65 -11.62
CA ASP A 92 28.05 17.43 -10.88
C ASP A 92 28.21 17.65 -9.37
N TYR A 93 28.46 18.89 -8.97
CA TYR A 93 28.47 19.37 -7.60
C TYR A 93 27.86 20.77 -7.56
N VAL A 94 27.01 21.03 -6.58
CA VAL A 94 26.40 22.35 -6.39
C VAL A 94 26.80 22.89 -5.01
N ALA A 95 27.50 24.02 -4.97
CA ALA A 95 27.86 24.64 -3.71
C ALA A 95 26.61 24.87 -2.83
N PRO A 96 26.62 24.55 -1.53
CA PRO A 96 25.44 24.64 -0.66
C PRO A 96 24.72 25.99 -0.69
N SER A 97 25.45 27.11 -0.82
CA SER A 97 24.86 28.44 -0.97
C SER A 97 24.08 28.60 -2.27
N SER A 98 24.64 28.15 -3.39
CA SER A 98 23.99 28.18 -4.72
C SER A 98 22.80 27.22 -4.75
N PHE A 99 22.92 26.05 -4.13
CA PHE A 99 21.81 25.10 -3.98
C PHE A 99 20.61 25.76 -3.29
N LYS A 100 20.85 26.35 -2.10
CA LYS A 100 19.80 26.98 -1.30
C LYS A 100 19.13 28.16 -2.00
N SER A 101 19.88 28.96 -2.74
CA SER A 101 19.34 30.09 -3.51
C SER A 101 18.50 29.65 -4.70
N SER A 102 18.80 28.51 -5.31
CA SER A 102 18.06 27.99 -6.48
C SER A 102 16.88 27.10 -6.11
N ALA A 103 16.86 26.52 -4.90
CA ALA A 103 15.84 25.58 -4.48
C ALA A 103 14.40 26.10 -4.57
N PRO A 104 14.06 27.35 -4.16
CA PRO A 104 12.71 27.87 -4.28
C PRO A 104 12.16 27.83 -5.72
N GLY A 105 12.98 28.12 -6.72
CA GLY A 105 12.58 28.13 -8.13
C GLY A 105 12.07 26.78 -8.66
N ASN A 106 12.48 25.65 -8.04
CA ASN A 106 12.00 24.33 -8.40
C ASN A 106 10.63 24.00 -7.79
N TYR A 107 10.13 24.83 -6.85
CA TYR A 107 8.93 24.58 -6.05
C TYR A 107 7.97 25.77 -6.02
N GLY A 108 7.77 26.44 -7.15
CA GLY A 108 6.85 27.57 -7.26
C GLY A 108 7.24 28.78 -6.41
N ASN A 109 8.53 28.98 -6.18
CA ASN A 109 9.15 30.00 -5.32
C ASN A 109 8.78 29.87 -3.84
N ASP A 110 8.42 28.67 -3.36
CA ASP A 110 8.29 28.42 -1.92
C ASP A 110 9.64 28.65 -1.25
N SER A 111 9.67 29.46 -0.20
CA SER A 111 10.90 29.83 0.48
C SER A 111 11.50 28.74 1.37
N ARG A 112 10.77 27.65 1.61
CA ARG A 112 11.18 26.56 2.49
C ARG A 112 10.99 25.17 1.86
N PRO A 113 11.62 24.86 0.72
CA PRO A 113 11.56 23.54 0.12
C PRO A 113 12.47 22.55 0.86
N TYR A 114 12.32 22.43 2.19
CA TYR A 114 13.09 21.54 3.05
C TYR A 114 12.32 21.19 4.32
N SER A 115 12.61 20.02 4.90
CA SER A 115 12.19 19.63 6.24
C SER A 115 13.23 20.03 7.28
N GLN A 116 12.77 20.29 8.52
CA GLN A 116 13.62 20.74 9.63
C GLN A 116 13.19 20.08 10.93
N PRO A 117 14.00 19.16 11.51
CA PRO A 117 13.79 18.67 12.87
C PRO A 117 14.27 19.69 13.91
N VAL A 118 13.64 19.70 15.06
CA VAL A 118 14.07 20.39 16.27
C VAL A 118 14.32 19.35 17.34
N TYR A 119 15.48 19.36 17.92
CA TYR A 119 15.89 18.40 18.93
C TYR A 119 15.74 18.96 20.33
N GLU A 120 15.50 18.07 21.29
CA GLU A 120 15.55 18.43 22.70
C GLU A 120 16.98 18.85 23.12
N ALA A 121 17.09 19.56 24.24
CA ALA A 121 18.39 20.02 24.76
C ALA A 121 19.19 18.93 25.50
N SER A 122 18.73 17.67 25.50
CA SER A 122 19.40 16.56 26.17
C SER A 122 20.36 15.79 25.26
N PRO A 123 21.32 15.01 25.81
CA PRO A 123 22.20 14.14 25.03
C PRO A 123 21.49 12.99 24.29
N LEU A 124 20.21 12.75 24.57
CA LEU A 124 19.44 11.71 23.88
C LEU A 124 19.11 12.05 22.43
N ASN A 125 19.26 13.34 22.05
CA ASN A 125 19.06 13.83 20.69
C ASN A 125 17.69 13.45 20.08
N ARG A 126 16.63 13.40 20.91
CA ARG A 126 15.30 13.07 20.43
C ARG A 126 14.68 14.27 19.71
N THR A 127 14.00 14.02 18.60
CA THR A 127 13.24 15.04 17.88
C THR A 127 11.98 15.41 18.65
N VAL A 128 11.81 16.70 19.01
CA VAL A 128 10.61 17.21 19.71
C VAL A 128 9.68 17.96 18.78
N LYS A 129 10.17 18.45 17.63
CA LYS A 129 9.34 19.02 16.56
C LYS A 129 9.94 18.66 15.20
N GLU A 130 9.08 18.50 14.23
CA GLU A 130 9.48 18.35 12.84
C GLU A 130 8.61 19.25 11.96
N TYR A 131 9.26 20.15 11.22
CA TYR A 131 8.63 20.95 10.19
C TYR A 131 8.84 20.27 8.84
N GLY A 132 7.75 19.90 8.16
CA GLY A 132 7.82 19.41 6.80
C GLY A 132 8.10 20.54 5.79
N PRO A 133 8.38 20.19 4.51
CA PRO A 133 8.62 21.19 3.47
C PRO A 133 7.42 22.11 3.25
N GLY A 134 7.69 23.37 2.93
CA GLY A 134 6.70 24.41 2.61
C GLY A 134 6.63 25.52 3.66
N ALA A 135 6.68 26.77 3.21
CA ALA A 135 6.61 27.93 4.07
C ALA A 135 5.30 28.01 4.88
N ALA A 136 4.19 27.54 4.30
CA ALA A 136 2.89 27.51 4.96
C ALA A 136 2.83 26.57 6.18
N TRP A 137 3.72 25.59 6.27
CA TRP A 137 3.79 24.64 7.39
C TRP A 137 4.69 25.09 8.53
N TYR A 138 5.61 26.00 8.25
CA TYR A 138 6.64 26.39 9.24
C TYR A 138 6.10 27.16 10.45
N SER A 139 5.08 27.99 10.28
CA SER A 139 4.66 28.92 11.34
C SER A 139 3.96 28.25 12.52
N SER A 140 3.12 27.20 12.25
CA SER A 140 2.26 26.60 13.28
C SER A 140 1.86 25.14 13.02
N HIS A 141 2.39 24.52 11.97
CA HIS A 141 1.99 23.19 11.53
C HIS A 141 3.16 22.21 11.55
N SER A 142 3.84 22.12 12.70
CA SER A 142 4.85 21.09 12.97
C SER A 142 4.19 19.83 13.52
N VAL A 143 4.79 18.68 13.25
CA VAL A 143 4.57 17.48 14.06
C VAL A 143 5.32 17.68 15.37
N ASN A 144 4.62 17.60 16.51
CA ASN A 144 5.23 17.74 17.83
C ASN A 144 5.26 16.40 18.54
N THR A 145 6.37 16.09 19.20
CA THR A 145 6.57 14.84 19.94
C THR A 145 6.97 15.15 21.39
N ASP A 146 6.14 14.74 22.33
CA ASP A 146 6.43 14.82 23.76
C ASP A 146 6.81 13.42 24.29
N TYR A 147 7.90 13.34 25.03
CA TYR A 147 8.39 12.11 25.67
C TYR A 147 8.04 12.17 27.16
N LEU A 148 7.10 11.33 27.55
CA LEU A 148 6.43 11.35 28.85
C LEU A 148 6.57 9.99 29.54
N ALA A 149 6.05 9.91 30.77
CA ALA A 149 5.78 8.66 31.47
C ALA A 149 4.29 8.52 31.75
N ASN A 150 3.80 7.27 31.91
CA ASN A 150 2.43 7.05 32.32
C ASN A 150 2.18 7.60 33.72
N SER A 151 0.91 8.03 33.99
CA SER A 151 0.48 8.58 35.27
C SER A 151 -0.94 8.18 35.57
N THR A 152 -1.18 7.70 36.79
CA THR A 152 -2.53 7.39 37.29
C THR A 152 -3.34 8.66 37.63
N ALA A 153 -2.65 9.76 37.87
CA ALA A 153 -3.29 11.06 38.19
C ALA A 153 -3.77 11.81 36.95
N ASN A 154 -3.34 11.42 35.76
CA ASN A 154 -3.72 12.06 34.51
C ASN A 154 -4.45 11.04 33.61
N ALA A 155 -5.73 11.30 33.31
CA ALA A 155 -6.57 10.43 32.53
C ALA A 155 -6.00 10.11 31.13
N GLN A 156 -5.32 11.07 30.47
CA GLN A 156 -4.71 10.86 29.16
C GLN A 156 -3.43 10.02 29.21
N LEU A 157 -2.78 9.95 30.38
CA LEU A 157 -1.55 9.18 30.61
C LEU A 157 -1.80 7.90 31.42
N ASN A 158 -3.05 7.63 31.82
CA ASN A 158 -3.41 6.39 32.50
C ASN A 158 -3.51 5.24 31.52
N CYS A 159 -3.01 4.07 31.90
CA CYS A 159 -3.01 2.84 31.10
C CYS A 159 -3.45 1.66 31.97
N ILE A 160 -4.44 0.91 31.51
CA ILE A 160 -4.87 -0.33 32.18
C ILE A 160 -3.79 -1.40 32.00
N ASN A 161 -3.49 -2.11 33.08
CA ASN A 161 -2.56 -3.22 33.09
C ASN A 161 -3.31 -4.53 32.80
N TYR A 162 -3.29 -4.96 31.54
CA TYR A 162 -3.80 -6.27 31.14
C TYR A 162 -2.66 -7.29 31.15
N SER A 163 -2.98 -8.52 31.55
CA SER A 163 -2.07 -9.65 31.50
C SER A 163 -2.79 -10.92 30.99
N VAL A 164 -2.02 -11.93 30.70
CA VAL A 164 -2.50 -13.26 30.31
C VAL A 164 -2.26 -14.22 31.46
N SER A 165 -3.30 -14.91 31.93
CA SER A 165 -3.18 -15.94 32.95
C SER A 165 -2.48 -17.20 32.38
N SER A 166 -2.01 -18.08 33.25
CA SER A 166 -1.45 -19.38 32.87
C SER A 166 -2.42 -20.25 32.04
N ALA A 167 -3.73 -20.03 32.19
CA ALA A 167 -4.77 -20.68 31.39
C ALA A 167 -5.04 -19.98 30.03
N GLY A 168 -4.29 -18.91 29.69
CA GLY A 168 -4.46 -18.13 28.46
C GLY A 168 -5.65 -17.17 28.47
N ALA A 169 -6.20 -16.84 29.66
CA ALA A 169 -7.31 -15.91 29.79
C ALA A 169 -6.79 -14.48 30.01
N LEU A 170 -7.52 -13.51 29.47
CA LEU A 170 -7.28 -12.08 29.72
C LEU A 170 -7.62 -11.72 31.16
N THR A 171 -6.72 -11.01 31.83
CA THR A 171 -6.92 -10.49 33.18
C THR A 171 -6.63 -9.00 33.23
N SER A 172 -7.46 -8.23 33.94
CA SER A 172 -7.22 -6.81 34.25
C SER A 172 -6.69 -6.68 35.67
N ASN A 173 -5.53 -6.03 35.83
CA ASN A 173 -4.85 -5.84 37.12
C ASN A 173 -4.95 -4.38 37.60
N GLY A 174 -5.97 -3.64 37.16
CA GLY A 174 -6.07 -2.20 37.40
C GLY A 174 -5.21 -1.38 36.44
N SER A 175 -4.60 -0.30 36.91
CA SER A 175 -3.72 0.54 36.09
C SER A 175 -2.25 0.26 36.37
N TYR A 176 -1.39 0.47 35.37
CA TYR A 176 0.05 0.53 35.60
C TYR A 176 0.38 1.64 36.59
N ALA A 177 1.24 1.39 37.56
CA ALA A 177 1.74 2.40 38.45
C ALA A 177 2.45 3.52 37.66
N SER A 178 2.38 4.75 38.15
CA SER A 178 3.01 5.89 37.48
C SER A 178 4.51 5.68 37.28
N GLY A 179 5.01 6.05 36.09
CA GLY A 179 6.43 5.91 35.70
C GLY A 179 6.87 4.50 35.27
N GLN A 180 5.95 3.56 35.11
CA GLN A 180 6.30 2.21 34.63
C GLN A 180 6.37 2.07 33.11
N LEU A 181 5.68 2.96 32.38
CA LEU A 181 5.66 2.95 30.93
C LEU A 181 6.28 4.23 30.39
N SER A 182 7.03 4.11 29.29
CA SER A 182 7.38 5.27 28.48
C SER A 182 6.18 5.62 27.59
N VAL A 183 5.93 6.92 27.43
CA VAL A 183 4.82 7.41 26.63
C VAL A 183 5.34 8.42 25.63
N VAL A 184 5.06 8.16 24.35
CA VAL A 184 5.29 9.12 23.27
C VAL A 184 3.95 9.71 22.88
N LYS A 185 3.80 11.02 23.08
CA LYS A 185 2.66 11.77 22.57
C LYS A 185 3.05 12.44 21.26
N THR A 186 2.28 12.24 20.23
CA THR A 186 2.44 12.90 18.93
C THR A 186 1.24 13.80 18.67
N THR A 187 1.51 15.04 18.24
CA THR A 187 0.51 15.98 17.75
C THR A 187 0.87 16.30 16.31
N ASP A 188 -0.03 15.98 15.37
CA ASP A 188 0.20 16.21 13.95
C ASP A 188 0.04 17.68 13.53
N GLU A 189 0.20 17.98 12.24
CA GLU A 189 0.10 19.32 11.67
C GLU A 189 -1.31 19.95 11.80
N ASP A 190 -2.35 19.13 12.00
CA ASP A 190 -3.74 19.54 12.19
C ASP A 190 -4.20 19.44 13.65
N LEU A 191 -3.25 19.28 14.58
CA LEU A 191 -3.45 19.18 16.04
C LEU A 191 -4.17 17.90 16.49
N ASN A 192 -4.21 16.85 15.67
CA ASN A 192 -4.69 15.54 16.11
C ASN A 192 -3.66 14.91 17.04
N VAL A 193 -4.13 14.32 18.13
CA VAL A 193 -3.26 13.82 19.21
C VAL A 193 -3.34 12.32 19.31
N SER A 194 -2.18 11.68 19.40
CA SER A 194 -2.04 10.25 19.68
C SER A 194 -0.99 10.00 20.77
N TYR A 195 -1.12 8.84 21.45
CA TYR A 195 -0.17 8.39 22.48
C TYR A 195 0.20 6.94 22.22
N THR A 196 1.48 6.63 22.35
CA THR A 196 2.01 5.26 22.33
C THR A 196 2.65 4.96 23.68
N PHE A 197 2.15 3.95 24.37
CA PHE A 197 2.67 3.51 25.67
C PHE A 197 3.50 2.25 25.46
N THR A 198 4.72 2.28 25.95
CA THR A 198 5.69 1.19 25.79
C THR A 198 6.21 0.74 27.14
N ASP A 199 6.25 -0.58 27.37
CA ASP A 199 6.80 -1.15 28.59
C ASP A 199 8.34 -1.18 28.60
N LYS A 200 8.93 -1.69 29.68
CA LYS A 200 10.40 -1.78 29.85
C LYS A 200 11.06 -2.81 28.93
N MET A 201 10.29 -3.72 28.34
CA MET A 201 10.76 -4.71 27.37
C MET A 201 10.70 -4.20 25.92
N GLY A 202 10.14 -3.01 25.71
CA GLY A 202 9.96 -2.40 24.40
C GLY A 202 8.63 -2.76 23.71
N HIS A 203 7.71 -3.43 24.40
CA HIS A 203 6.39 -3.74 23.83
C HIS A 203 5.48 -2.52 23.90
N VAL A 204 4.81 -2.23 22.81
CA VAL A 204 3.68 -1.30 22.83
C VAL A 204 2.50 -1.97 23.52
N VAL A 205 2.08 -1.45 24.67
CA VAL A 205 0.95 -2.01 25.45
C VAL A 205 -0.35 -1.25 25.21
N LEU A 206 -0.28 0.02 24.76
CA LEU A 206 -1.44 0.83 24.42
C LEU A 206 -1.09 1.80 23.29
N SER A 207 -1.95 1.83 22.27
CA SER A 207 -2.04 2.92 21.29
C SER A 207 -3.36 3.66 21.53
N ARG A 208 -3.28 4.95 21.87
CA ARG A 208 -4.41 5.81 22.15
C ARG A 208 -4.50 6.90 21.11
N GLN A 209 -5.66 7.07 20.49
CA GLN A 209 -5.97 8.20 19.64
C GLN A 209 -7.03 9.07 20.32
N MET A 210 -6.96 10.38 20.11
CA MET A 210 -7.84 11.34 20.77
C MET A 210 -8.83 11.95 19.78
N LYS A 211 -10.12 11.91 20.12
CA LYS A 211 -11.15 12.70 19.46
C LYS A 211 -11.67 13.74 20.47
N GLY A 212 -11.05 14.89 20.50
CA GLY A 212 -11.24 15.85 21.60
C GLY A 212 -10.80 15.24 22.92
N SER A 213 -11.73 15.07 23.87
CA SER A 213 -11.48 14.39 25.15
C SER A 213 -11.75 12.89 25.14
N GLU A 214 -12.35 12.36 24.07
CA GLU A 214 -12.68 10.95 23.93
C GLU A 214 -11.43 10.15 23.53
N THR A 215 -11.20 9.00 24.22
CA THR A 215 -10.09 8.09 23.92
C THR A 215 -10.55 6.93 23.07
N HIS A 216 -9.75 6.62 22.06
CA HIS A 216 -9.88 5.44 21.20
C HIS A 216 -8.67 4.55 21.44
N ASP A 217 -8.80 3.63 22.40
CA ASP A 217 -7.71 2.85 22.96
C ASP A 217 -7.62 1.46 22.34
N THR A 218 -6.47 1.13 21.76
CA THR A 218 -6.13 -0.22 21.34
C THR A 218 -5.06 -0.76 22.28
N TYR A 219 -5.38 -1.81 23.06
CA TYR A 219 -4.43 -2.46 23.96
C TYR A 219 -3.82 -3.69 23.31
N TYR A 220 -2.55 -3.90 23.57
CA TYR A 220 -1.78 -5.08 23.17
C TYR A 220 -1.33 -5.82 24.41
N VAL A 221 -1.69 -7.09 24.51
CA VAL A 221 -1.45 -7.89 25.71
C VAL A 221 -0.57 -9.08 25.35
N TYR A 222 0.53 -9.21 26.06
CA TYR A 222 1.56 -10.21 25.80
C TYR A 222 1.62 -11.24 26.95
N ASP A 223 2.06 -12.46 26.62
CA ASP A 223 2.41 -13.45 27.62
C ASP A 223 3.86 -13.26 28.14
N ASP A 224 4.27 -14.10 29.10
CA ASP A 224 5.61 -14.07 29.72
C ASP A 224 6.75 -14.35 28.73
N LYS A 225 6.44 -14.86 27.53
CA LYS A 225 7.38 -15.12 26.45
C LYS A 225 7.40 -14.04 25.37
N SER A 226 6.74 -12.91 25.62
CA SER A 226 6.58 -11.79 24.68
C SER A 226 5.74 -12.13 23.44
N ASN A 227 4.90 -13.16 23.48
CA ASN A 227 3.95 -13.41 22.40
C ASN A 227 2.71 -12.52 22.57
N LEU A 228 2.26 -11.91 21.48
CA LEU A 228 1.04 -11.11 21.47
C LEU A 228 -0.20 -12.02 21.56
N CYS A 229 -0.90 -12.02 22.71
CA CYS A 229 -2.06 -12.87 22.94
C CYS A 229 -3.39 -12.19 22.66
N PHE A 230 -3.49 -10.86 22.90
CA PHE A 230 -4.71 -10.12 22.62
C PHE A 230 -4.39 -8.76 22.01
N VAL A 231 -5.22 -8.34 21.05
CA VAL A 231 -5.36 -6.94 20.64
C VAL A 231 -6.80 -6.53 20.94
N LEU A 232 -6.97 -5.67 21.94
CA LEU A 232 -8.28 -5.19 22.38
C LEU A 232 -8.59 -3.89 21.66
N GLN A 233 -9.58 -3.93 20.77
CA GLN A 233 -9.99 -2.77 19.97
C GLN A 233 -10.70 -1.71 20.85
N PRO A 234 -10.84 -0.45 20.39
CA PRO A 234 -11.45 0.62 21.18
C PRO A 234 -12.87 0.31 21.70
N MET A 235 -13.68 -0.42 20.94
CA MET A 235 -15.03 -0.84 21.38
C MET A 235 -14.99 -1.82 22.54
N TYR A 236 -13.93 -2.60 22.72
CA TYR A 236 -13.76 -3.51 23.86
C TYR A 236 -13.80 -2.76 25.20
N GLN A 237 -13.23 -1.57 25.25
CA GLN A 237 -13.20 -0.76 26.48
C GLN A 237 -14.62 -0.33 26.97
N SER A 238 -15.60 -0.35 26.08
CA SER A 238 -16.98 0.01 26.38
C SER A 238 -17.89 -1.20 26.60
N LEU A 239 -17.67 -2.31 25.87
CA LEU A 239 -18.59 -3.44 25.82
C LEU A 239 -18.00 -4.76 26.38
N ALA A 240 -16.71 -4.82 26.64
CA ALA A 240 -15.97 -5.95 27.23
C ALA A 240 -16.26 -7.31 26.58
N ASN A 241 -16.54 -7.34 25.27
CA ASN A 241 -16.82 -8.54 24.51
C ASN A 241 -15.61 -8.93 23.67
N LEU A 242 -14.87 -9.97 24.13
CA LEU A 242 -13.69 -10.48 23.45
C LEU A 242 -14.02 -11.05 22.06
N ASP A 243 -15.18 -11.66 21.90
CA ASP A 243 -15.54 -12.32 20.64
C ASP A 243 -15.78 -11.32 19.51
N LEU A 244 -16.31 -10.16 19.83
CA LEU A 244 -16.66 -9.12 18.87
C LEU A 244 -15.57 -8.05 18.70
N TYR A 245 -14.72 -7.85 19.72
CA TYR A 245 -13.82 -6.68 19.75
C TYR A 245 -12.36 -6.99 20.10
N ALA A 246 -11.98 -8.27 20.10
CA ALA A 246 -10.58 -8.62 20.34
C ALA A 246 -10.03 -9.59 19.28
N PHE A 247 -8.81 -9.31 18.81
CA PHE A 247 -7.98 -10.34 18.20
C PHE A 247 -7.38 -11.18 19.32
N GLN A 248 -7.42 -12.50 19.17
CA GLN A 248 -6.97 -13.44 20.19
C GLN A 248 -6.04 -14.46 19.57
N TYR A 249 -4.97 -14.80 20.27
CA TYR A 249 -3.96 -15.75 19.82
C TYR A 249 -3.54 -16.68 20.94
N LYS A 250 -3.22 -17.95 20.61
CA LYS A 250 -2.61 -18.91 21.52
C LYS A 250 -1.39 -19.55 20.86
N TYR A 251 -0.40 -19.83 21.67
CA TYR A 251 0.87 -20.33 21.20
C TYR A 251 1.21 -21.65 21.89
N ASP A 252 2.03 -22.46 21.23
CA ASP A 252 2.59 -23.67 21.81
C ASP A 252 3.92 -23.41 22.55
N GLY A 253 4.54 -24.48 23.04
CA GLY A 253 5.81 -24.39 23.74
C GLY A 253 7.00 -23.88 22.91
N ARG A 254 6.86 -23.82 21.59
CA ARG A 254 7.86 -23.30 20.65
C ARG A 254 7.53 -21.89 20.14
N ASN A 255 6.56 -21.19 20.76
CA ASN A 255 6.06 -19.88 20.37
C ASN A 255 5.43 -19.85 18.95
N ARG A 256 4.89 -20.98 18.45
CA ARG A 256 4.14 -21.03 17.19
C ARG A 256 2.67 -20.78 17.49
N CYS A 257 2.01 -19.90 16.70
CA CYS A 257 0.59 -19.62 16.84
C CYS A 257 -0.24 -20.84 16.42
N ILE A 258 -0.85 -21.54 17.39
CA ILE A 258 -1.67 -22.74 17.16
C ILE A 258 -3.16 -22.44 17.07
N TRP A 259 -3.58 -21.24 17.47
CA TRP A 259 -4.97 -20.83 17.47
C TRP A 259 -5.05 -19.31 17.35
N LYS A 260 -5.94 -18.83 16.49
CA LYS A 260 -6.24 -17.40 16.38
C LYS A 260 -7.72 -17.18 16.17
N LYS A 261 -8.24 -16.07 16.71
CA LYS A 261 -9.61 -15.63 16.51
C LYS A 261 -9.62 -14.14 16.15
N LEU A 262 -10.27 -13.82 15.04
CA LEU A 262 -10.52 -12.43 14.64
C LEU A 262 -11.85 -11.96 15.22
N PRO A 263 -12.04 -10.65 15.47
CA PRO A 263 -13.29 -10.08 15.93
C PRO A 263 -14.49 -10.51 15.06
N GLY A 264 -15.50 -11.08 15.69
CA GLY A 264 -16.73 -11.51 15.02
C GLY A 264 -16.63 -12.76 14.16
N ALA A 265 -15.44 -13.37 14.04
CA ALA A 265 -15.23 -14.57 13.23
C ALA A 265 -15.07 -15.84 14.09
N GLY A 266 -15.29 -17.01 13.47
CA GLY A 266 -14.89 -18.29 14.05
C GLY A 266 -13.36 -18.39 14.15
N TYR A 267 -12.87 -19.10 15.16
CA TYR A 267 -11.43 -19.27 15.33
C TYR A 267 -10.81 -20.18 14.25
N VAL A 268 -9.52 -20.02 14.04
CA VAL A 268 -8.68 -20.88 13.19
C VAL A 268 -7.73 -21.66 14.08
N GLU A 269 -7.72 -22.98 13.94
CA GLU A 269 -6.70 -23.87 14.53
C GLU A 269 -5.61 -24.16 13.52
N MET A 270 -4.37 -24.31 14.01
CA MET A 270 -3.19 -24.59 13.22
C MET A 270 -2.38 -25.72 13.88
N VAL A 271 -1.93 -26.66 13.07
CA VAL A 271 -1.12 -27.80 13.52
C VAL A 271 0.19 -27.81 12.75
N TYR A 272 1.29 -27.98 13.46
CA TYR A 272 2.64 -27.96 12.89
C TYR A 272 3.32 -29.31 13.04
N ASP A 273 4.19 -29.61 12.11
CA ASP A 273 5.09 -30.77 12.20
C ASP A 273 6.34 -30.46 13.05
N ASN A 274 7.22 -31.44 13.13
CA ASN A 274 8.48 -31.32 13.89
C ASN A 274 9.50 -30.35 13.24
N ALA A 275 9.31 -30.01 11.97
CA ALA A 275 10.11 -29.04 11.25
C ALA A 275 9.50 -27.62 11.26
N ASP A 276 8.53 -27.36 12.17
CA ASP A 276 7.82 -26.11 12.36
C ASP A 276 7.01 -25.63 11.13
N ARG A 277 6.62 -26.57 10.23
CA ARG A 277 5.79 -26.30 9.07
C ARG A 277 4.32 -26.50 9.42
N LEU A 278 3.44 -25.60 8.93
CA LEU A 278 1.99 -25.75 9.06
C LEU A 278 1.52 -26.93 8.22
N VAL A 279 1.01 -28.00 8.86
CA VAL A 279 0.53 -29.20 8.14
C VAL A 279 -0.99 -29.32 8.10
N PHE A 280 -1.71 -28.68 9.05
CA PHE A 280 -3.16 -28.58 9.01
C PHE A 280 -3.64 -27.23 9.53
N SER A 281 -4.74 -26.75 8.97
CA SER A 281 -5.52 -25.64 9.52
C SER A 281 -7.02 -25.92 9.39
N GLN A 282 -7.81 -25.33 10.31
CA GLN A 282 -9.26 -25.40 10.26
C GLN A 282 -9.86 -24.06 10.67
N ASP A 283 -10.64 -23.45 9.80
CA ASP A 283 -11.40 -22.25 10.11
C ASP A 283 -12.81 -22.55 10.64
N GLY A 284 -13.57 -21.50 10.99
CA GLY A 284 -14.92 -21.62 11.53
C GLY A 284 -15.91 -22.25 10.54
N ASN A 285 -15.80 -21.92 9.25
CA ASN A 285 -16.68 -22.46 8.22
C ASN A 285 -16.41 -23.94 7.99
N GLN A 286 -15.15 -24.34 7.93
CA GLN A 286 -14.74 -25.74 7.81
C GLN A 286 -15.21 -26.59 9.01
N ARG A 287 -15.18 -26.01 10.21
CA ARG A 287 -15.64 -26.67 11.44
C ARG A 287 -17.15 -26.85 11.47
N ALA A 288 -17.91 -25.90 10.90
CA ALA A 288 -19.37 -25.96 10.82
C ALA A 288 -19.88 -27.00 9.83
N LEU A 289 -19.05 -27.45 8.89
CA LEU A 289 -19.44 -28.52 7.97
C LEU A 289 -19.59 -29.86 8.70
N THR A 290 -20.60 -30.64 8.33
CA THR A 290 -20.88 -31.98 8.92
C THR A 290 -19.65 -32.91 8.85
N SER A 291 -18.81 -32.76 7.82
CA SER A 291 -17.59 -33.53 7.62
C SER A 291 -16.40 -33.06 8.48
N GLY A 292 -16.48 -31.87 9.10
CA GLY A 292 -15.39 -31.30 9.89
C GLY A 292 -14.08 -31.20 9.11
N ASN A 293 -14.11 -30.61 7.93
CA ASN A 293 -12.99 -30.57 7.01
C ASN A 293 -11.80 -29.75 7.57
N TRP A 294 -10.60 -30.23 7.29
CA TRP A 294 -9.34 -29.53 7.53
C TRP A 294 -8.67 -29.20 6.22
N THR A 295 -7.99 -28.06 6.14
CA THR A 295 -7.00 -27.80 5.08
C THR A 295 -5.71 -28.49 5.49
N TYR A 296 -5.13 -29.28 4.59
CA TYR A 296 -3.82 -29.90 4.79
C TYR A 296 -2.78 -29.31 3.85
N TYR A 297 -1.51 -29.40 4.24
CA TYR A 297 -0.36 -28.93 3.49
C TYR A 297 0.73 -30.00 3.49
N LYS A 298 1.31 -30.29 2.30
CA LYS A 298 2.45 -31.17 2.13
C LYS A 298 3.64 -30.39 1.60
N TYR A 299 4.82 -30.79 1.98
CA TYR A 299 6.05 -30.10 1.63
C TYR A 299 7.09 -31.09 1.09
N ASP A 300 8.02 -30.60 0.26
CA ASP A 300 9.20 -31.33 -0.15
C ASP A 300 10.33 -31.26 0.92
N GLY A 301 11.45 -31.91 0.59
CA GLY A 301 12.64 -31.90 1.46
C GLY A 301 13.34 -30.55 1.61
N LEU A 302 12.96 -29.55 0.81
CA LEU A 302 13.45 -28.17 0.87
C LEU A 302 12.44 -27.21 1.52
N ASN A 303 11.40 -27.73 2.17
CA ASN A 303 10.33 -27.00 2.83
C ASN A 303 9.46 -26.16 1.89
N ARG A 304 9.38 -26.52 0.60
CA ARG A 304 8.49 -25.87 -0.36
C ARG A 304 7.15 -26.60 -0.41
N LEU A 305 6.04 -25.86 -0.45
CA LEU A 305 4.68 -26.42 -0.51
C LEU A 305 4.49 -27.20 -1.84
N THR A 306 4.18 -28.48 -1.75
CA THR A 306 3.93 -29.33 -2.93
C THR A 306 2.46 -29.63 -3.14
N GLU A 307 1.65 -29.67 -2.08
CA GLU A 307 0.23 -29.98 -2.18
C GLU A 307 -0.55 -29.31 -1.06
N GLN A 308 -1.72 -28.76 -1.41
CA GLN A 308 -2.71 -28.25 -0.48
C GLN A 308 -4.08 -28.79 -0.86
N GLY A 309 -4.86 -29.16 0.11
CA GLY A 309 -6.21 -29.67 -0.12
C GLY A 309 -7.04 -29.73 1.15
N THR A 310 -8.19 -30.36 1.06
CA THR A 310 -9.05 -30.63 2.22
C THR A 310 -9.04 -32.12 2.57
N CYS A 311 -9.13 -32.41 3.87
CA CYS A 311 -9.22 -33.78 4.39
C CYS A 311 -10.15 -33.81 5.61
N THR A 312 -10.61 -35.00 5.98
CA THR A 312 -11.34 -35.23 7.22
C THR A 312 -10.40 -35.76 8.29
N ASN A 313 -10.63 -35.40 9.56
CA ASN A 313 -9.92 -35.94 10.73
C ASN A 313 -8.38 -35.86 10.66
N LYS A 314 -7.81 -34.87 9.91
CA LYS A 314 -6.35 -34.73 9.72
C LYS A 314 -5.71 -35.97 9.06
N VAL A 315 -6.45 -36.75 8.29
CA VAL A 315 -5.96 -37.91 7.53
C VAL A 315 -5.68 -37.51 6.11
N THR A 316 -4.44 -37.68 5.64
CA THR A 316 -3.99 -37.30 4.28
C THR A 316 -3.73 -38.50 3.36
N THR A 317 -4.00 -39.73 3.83
CA THR A 317 -3.79 -40.97 3.06
C THR A 317 -5.02 -41.42 2.29
N SER A 318 -6.21 -40.96 2.71
CA SER A 318 -7.50 -41.28 2.06
C SER A 318 -8.50 -40.14 2.28
N GLY A 319 -9.51 -40.05 1.41
CA GLY A 319 -10.60 -39.05 1.54
C GLY A 319 -10.14 -37.61 1.37
N THR A 320 -9.03 -37.38 0.67
CA THR A 320 -8.51 -36.03 0.41
C THR A 320 -9.08 -35.46 -0.87
N ASN A 321 -9.37 -34.16 -0.86
CA ASN A 321 -9.68 -33.38 -2.05
C ASN A 321 -8.52 -32.40 -2.30
N VAL A 322 -7.73 -32.66 -3.32
CA VAL A 322 -6.59 -31.83 -3.68
C VAL A 322 -7.09 -30.55 -4.34
N LEU A 323 -6.72 -29.40 -3.79
CA LEU A 323 -7.06 -28.10 -4.32
C LEU A 323 -5.94 -27.51 -5.18
N VAL A 324 -4.69 -27.66 -4.72
CA VAL A 324 -3.52 -27.12 -5.42
C VAL A 324 -2.37 -28.13 -5.34
N GLN A 325 -1.63 -28.27 -6.44
CA GLN A 325 -0.34 -28.99 -6.48
C GLN A 325 0.73 -28.08 -7.10
N HIS A 326 1.95 -28.20 -6.62
CA HIS A 326 3.12 -27.46 -7.11
C HIS A 326 4.25 -28.41 -7.46
N PHE A 327 4.93 -28.09 -8.56
CA PHE A 327 6.08 -28.83 -9.07
C PHE A 327 7.27 -27.88 -9.20
N TYR A 328 8.45 -28.36 -8.84
CA TYR A 328 9.65 -27.53 -8.75
C TYR A 328 10.82 -28.16 -9.53
N ASP A 329 11.83 -27.35 -9.83
CA ASP A 329 13.16 -27.73 -10.28
C ASP A 329 13.25 -28.29 -11.71
N SER A 330 12.24 -29.00 -12.19
CA SER A 330 12.29 -29.71 -13.48
C SER A 330 10.92 -29.73 -14.15
N TYR A 331 10.89 -30.17 -15.39
CA TYR A 331 9.67 -30.33 -16.19
C TYR A 331 9.18 -31.80 -16.23
N ALA A 332 9.60 -32.63 -15.26
CA ALA A 332 9.16 -34.03 -15.14
C ALA A 332 7.63 -34.18 -14.93
N PHE A 333 6.95 -33.12 -14.44
CA PHE A 333 5.48 -33.08 -14.33
C PHE A 333 4.77 -33.33 -15.66
N ARG A 334 5.43 -33.15 -16.82
CA ARG A 334 4.87 -33.37 -18.15
C ARG A 334 4.44 -34.83 -18.41
N SER A 335 4.94 -35.78 -17.64
CA SER A 335 4.46 -37.17 -17.70
C SER A 335 3.09 -37.36 -17.01
N GLN A 336 2.60 -36.38 -16.28
CA GLN A 336 1.33 -36.47 -15.54
C GLN A 336 0.14 -36.11 -16.44
N ALA A 337 -1.03 -36.71 -16.12
CA ALA A 337 -2.28 -36.39 -16.78
C ALA A 337 -2.59 -34.89 -16.73
N GLY A 338 -2.99 -34.34 -17.88
CA GLY A 338 -3.26 -32.91 -18.04
C GLY A 338 -2.06 -32.10 -18.54
N PHE A 339 -0.83 -32.55 -18.26
CA PHE A 339 0.39 -31.95 -18.80
C PHE A 339 1.01 -32.71 -19.98
N ASN A 340 0.60 -33.98 -20.21
CA ASN A 340 1.17 -34.88 -21.20
C ASN A 340 0.71 -34.57 -22.65
N ASN A 341 0.81 -33.32 -23.05
CA ASN A 341 0.44 -32.87 -24.40
C ASN A 341 1.44 -31.81 -24.91
N SER A 342 1.37 -31.54 -26.23
CA SER A 342 2.31 -30.64 -26.92
C SER A 342 2.23 -29.17 -26.51
N ASN A 343 1.17 -28.74 -25.79
CA ASN A 343 1.04 -27.35 -25.32
C ASN A 343 2.01 -27.06 -24.20
N PHE A 344 2.44 -28.08 -23.43
CA PHE A 344 3.45 -27.96 -22.39
C PHE A 344 4.80 -28.49 -22.90
N PRO A 345 5.60 -27.68 -23.62
CA PRO A 345 6.88 -28.12 -24.16
C PRO A 345 7.87 -28.49 -23.06
N ASP A 346 8.90 -29.23 -23.39
CA ASP A 346 10.02 -29.46 -22.50
C ASP A 346 10.92 -28.23 -22.44
N ASP A 347 11.64 -28.09 -21.36
CA ASP A 347 12.68 -27.06 -21.19
C ASP A 347 13.97 -27.71 -20.70
N ALA A 348 14.88 -27.96 -21.64
CA ALA A 348 16.20 -28.52 -21.38
C ALA A 348 17.20 -27.46 -20.87
N SER A 349 16.80 -26.17 -20.74
CA SER A 349 17.71 -25.09 -20.34
C SER A 349 18.24 -25.26 -18.92
N GLY A 350 17.47 -25.92 -18.04
CA GLY A 350 17.75 -26.04 -16.62
C GLY A 350 17.48 -24.78 -15.81
N ASN A 351 16.91 -23.74 -16.42
CA ASN A 351 16.62 -22.46 -15.76
C ASN A 351 15.52 -22.58 -14.70
N GLY A 352 14.68 -23.61 -14.76
CA GLY A 352 13.66 -23.90 -13.75
C GLY A 352 14.17 -24.43 -12.41
N LYS A 353 15.46 -24.72 -12.28
CA LYS A 353 16.04 -25.25 -11.04
C LYS A 353 15.91 -24.27 -9.88
N GLY A 354 15.32 -24.71 -8.78
CA GLY A 354 15.01 -23.89 -7.62
C GLY A 354 13.67 -23.15 -7.71
N ALA A 355 13.04 -23.13 -8.88
CA ALA A 355 11.81 -22.39 -9.14
C ALA A 355 10.57 -23.31 -9.22
N LEU A 356 9.38 -22.70 -9.08
CA LEU A 356 8.09 -23.35 -9.33
C LEU A 356 7.91 -23.54 -10.85
N THR A 357 7.96 -24.78 -11.35
CA THR A 357 7.89 -25.09 -12.79
C THR A 357 6.48 -25.40 -13.26
N ALA A 358 5.58 -25.87 -12.36
CA ALA A 358 4.17 -26.02 -12.68
C ALA A 358 3.28 -25.96 -11.44
N SER A 359 2.01 -25.69 -11.68
CA SER A 359 0.94 -25.81 -10.69
C SER A 359 -0.32 -26.41 -11.30
N VAL A 360 -1.11 -27.08 -10.47
CA VAL A 360 -2.46 -27.55 -10.80
C VAL A 360 -3.41 -26.94 -9.78
N ALA A 361 -4.47 -26.27 -10.22
CA ALA A 361 -5.52 -25.77 -9.36
C ALA A 361 -6.86 -26.46 -9.69
N THR A 362 -7.56 -26.97 -8.68
CA THR A 362 -8.89 -27.55 -8.84
C THR A 362 -9.95 -26.45 -8.74
N VAL A 363 -10.85 -26.38 -9.70
CA VAL A 363 -11.97 -25.43 -9.69
C VAL A 363 -12.97 -25.88 -8.62
N LEU A 364 -13.23 -25.03 -7.63
CA LEU A 364 -14.13 -25.34 -6.52
C LEU A 364 -15.55 -25.73 -7.04
N GLY A 365 -16.12 -26.75 -6.43
CA GLY A 365 -17.43 -27.27 -6.82
C GLY A 365 -17.43 -28.10 -8.11
N SER A 366 -16.27 -28.41 -8.68
CA SER A 366 -16.14 -29.23 -9.89
C SER A 366 -14.93 -30.16 -9.83
N SER A 367 -14.84 -31.10 -10.81
CA SER A 367 -13.64 -31.92 -11.03
C SER A 367 -12.64 -31.27 -12.01
N ASN A 368 -12.97 -30.09 -12.54
CA ASN A 368 -12.13 -29.41 -13.52
C ASN A 368 -10.84 -28.91 -12.87
N LYS A 369 -9.75 -29.00 -13.61
CA LYS A 369 -8.43 -28.56 -13.17
C LYS A 369 -7.85 -27.56 -14.15
N ILE A 370 -7.14 -26.59 -13.64
CA ILE A 370 -6.35 -25.63 -14.41
C ILE A 370 -4.89 -26.02 -14.21
N TYR A 371 -4.22 -26.32 -15.32
CA TYR A 371 -2.83 -26.73 -15.40
C TYR A 371 -2.00 -25.53 -15.86
N THR A 372 -0.99 -25.15 -15.10
CA THR A 372 -0.12 -24.02 -15.43
C THR A 372 1.33 -24.46 -15.41
N ALA A 373 2.09 -24.16 -16.46
CA ALA A 373 3.54 -24.35 -16.51
C ALA A 373 4.26 -23.01 -16.69
N TYR A 374 5.40 -22.88 -16.01
CA TYR A 374 6.24 -21.68 -15.99
C TYR A 374 7.60 -22.00 -16.60
N TYR A 375 8.04 -21.17 -17.54
CA TYR A 375 9.33 -21.30 -18.22
C TYR A 375 10.17 -20.07 -17.93
N TYR A 376 11.42 -20.29 -17.59
CA TYR A 376 12.31 -19.26 -17.07
C TYR A 376 13.42 -18.92 -18.05
N ASP A 377 13.81 -17.66 -18.08
CA ASP A 377 15.01 -17.22 -18.76
C ASP A 377 16.27 -17.49 -17.91
N ILE A 378 17.44 -17.18 -18.46
CA ILE A 378 18.74 -17.40 -17.79
C ILE A 378 18.90 -16.60 -16.49
N LYS A 379 18.11 -15.52 -16.30
CA LYS A 379 18.09 -14.71 -15.07
C LYS A 379 17.08 -15.23 -14.04
N GLY A 380 16.35 -16.32 -14.33
CA GLY A 380 15.34 -16.89 -13.46
C GLY A 380 14.00 -16.13 -13.46
N ARG A 381 13.73 -15.31 -14.50
CA ARG A 381 12.46 -14.61 -14.67
C ARG A 381 11.51 -15.44 -15.50
N VAL A 382 10.22 -15.37 -15.23
CA VAL A 382 9.19 -16.11 -15.98
C VAL A 382 9.08 -15.53 -17.41
N ALA A 383 9.72 -16.18 -18.36
CA ALA A 383 9.70 -15.78 -19.77
C ALA A 383 8.44 -16.27 -20.50
N LYS A 384 7.84 -17.39 -20.05
CA LYS A 384 6.63 -17.93 -20.66
C LYS A 384 5.79 -18.66 -19.61
N THR A 385 4.49 -18.45 -19.67
CA THR A 385 3.49 -19.22 -18.91
C THR A 385 2.54 -19.87 -19.90
N VAL A 386 2.25 -21.15 -19.70
CA VAL A 386 1.21 -21.88 -20.43
C VAL A 386 0.17 -22.32 -19.42
N GLN A 387 -1.09 -22.00 -19.66
CA GLN A 387 -2.19 -22.35 -18.77
C GLN A 387 -3.34 -22.97 -19.55
N SER A 388 -3.89 -24.09 -19.08
CA SER A 388 -5.14 -24.60 -19.62
C SER A 388 -6.31 -23.69 -19.21
N ASN A 389 -7.29 -23.51 -20.09
CA ASN A 389 -8.49 -22.73 -19.79
C ASN A 389 -9.74 -23.61 -19.71
N LEU A 390 -10.81 -23.07 -19.11
CA LEU A 390 -12.08 -23.79 -18.96
C LEU A 390 -12.86 -23.94 -20.28
N LEU A 391 -12.36 -23.35 -21.37
CA LEU A 391 -12.93 -23.47 -22.72
C LEU A 391 -12.32 -24.64 -23.52
N GLY A 392 -11.61 -25.54 -22.83
CA GLY A 392 -11.03 -26.76 -23.39
C GLY A 392 -9.77 -26.53 -24.22
N SER A 393 -9.05 -25.42 -23.99
CA SER A 393 -7.81 -25.10 -24.70
C SER A 393 -6.79 -24.41 -23.77
N TYR A 394 -5.95 -23.50 -24.30
CA TYR A 394 -4.80 -22.96 -23.57
C TYR A 394 -4.63 -21.47 -23.79
N ASP A 395 -4.13 -20.82 -22.74
CA ASP A 395 -3.66 -19.45 -22.73
C ASP A 395 -2.14 -19.44 -22.57
N VAL A 396 -1.45 -18.71 -23.44
CA VAL A 396 0.01 -18.58 -23.38
C VAL A 396 0.36 -17.11 -23.19
N THR A 397 1.13 -16.83 -22.15
CA THR A 397 1.75 -15.52 -21.94
C THR A 397 3.24 -15.63 -22.14
N ALA A 398 3.81 -14.85 -23.05
CA ALA A 398 5.25 -14.76 -23.26
C ALA A 398 5.73 -13.34 -22.97
N THR A 399 6.77 -13.22 -22.11
CA THR A 399 7.35 -11.93 -21.71
C THR A 399 8.81 -11.86 -22.12
N ILE A 400 9.17 -10.80 -22.85
CA ILE A 400 10.55 -10.42 -23.09
C ILE A 400 10.86 -9.25 -22.15
N TYR A 401 11.98 -9.37 -21.46
CA TYR A 401 12.39 -8.37 -20.46
C TYR A 401 13.51 -7.47 -20.98
N THR A 402 13.55 -6.26 -20.47
CA THR A 402 14.71 -5.39 -20.56
C THR A 402 15.86 -5.94 -19.71
N PHE A 403 17.03 -5.37 -19.84
CA PHE A 403 18.17 -5.68 -18.95
C PHE A 403 17.85 -5.41 -17.48
N THR A 404 17.04 -4.41 -17.19
CA THR A 404 16.61 -3.96 -15.84
C THR A 404 15.36 -4.70 -15.31
N ASP A 405 15.06 -5.88 -15.86
CA ASP A 405 13.98 -6.76 -15.42
C ASP A 405 12.56 -6.23 -15.62
N LYS A 406 12.38 -5.19 -16.44
CA LYS A 406 11.08 -4.67 -16.82
C LYS A 406 10.57 -5.35 -18.09
N PRO A 407 9.26 -5.57 -18.27
CA PRO A 407 8.74 -6.13 -19.51
C PRO A 407 9.02 -5.18 -20.69
N ALA A 408 9.65 -5.68 -21.75
CA ALA A 408 9.76 -5.00 -23.03
C ALA A 408 8.57 -5.33 -23.93
N THR A 409 8.19 -6.62 -23.98
CA THR A 409 6.94 -7.06 -24.61
C THR A 409 6.26 -8.13 -23.76
N VAL A 410 4.93 -8.12 -23.78
CA VAL A 410 4.10 -9.18 -23.22
C VAL A 410 3.13 -9.62 -24.32
N THR A 411 3.19 -10.89 -24.71
CA THR A 411 2.32 -11.47 -25.71
C THR A 411 1.37 -12.44 -25.05
N HIS A 412 0.07 -12.23 -25.21
CA HIS A 412 -0.98 -13.17 -24.81
C HIS A 412 -1.53 -13.87 -26.04
N THR A 413 -1.58 -15.19 -25.99
CA THR A 413 -2.22 -16.01 -27.03
C THR A 413 -3.32 -16.82 -26.37
N HIS A 414 -4.56 -16.52 -26.75
CA HIS A 414 -5.75 -17.21 -26.27
C HIS A 414 -6.24 -18.17 -27.34
N THR A 415 -6.43 -19.43 -26.99
CA THR A 415 -7.04 -20.45 -27.83
C THR A 415 -8.32 -20.99 -27.20
N THR A 416 -9.30 -21.27 -28.04
CA THR A 416 -10.58 -21.86 -27.65
C THR A 416 -10.98 -22.86 -28.69
N SER A 417 -11.52 -24.02 -28.28
CA SER A 417 -11.97 -25.05 -29.20
C SER A 417 -13.00 -24.50 -30.19
N GLY A 418 -12.79 -24.72 -31.47
CA GLY A 418 -13.70 -24.27 -32.55
C GLY A 418 -13.70 -22.78 -32.84
N LYS A 419 -12.77 -21.98 -32.27
CA LYS A 419 -12.63 -20.54 -32.53
C LYS A 419 -11.21 -20.22 -33.02
N PRO A 420 -11.04 -19.16 -33.82
CA PRO A 420 -9.72 -18.71 -34.23
C PRO A 420 -8.89 -18.28 -33.00
N THR A 421 -7.62 -18.67 -33.02
CA THR A 421 -6.64 -18.20 -32.03
C THR A 421 -6.55 -16.67 -32.04
N ARG A 422 -6.55 -16.06 -30.87
CA ARG A 422 -6.35 -14.62 -30.70
C ARG A 422 -5.01 -14.37 -30.03
N THR A 423 -4.22 -13.49 -30.65
CA THR A 423 -2.95 -13.04 -30.11
C THR A 423 -2.97 -11.53 -29.97
N GLU A 424 -2.64 -11.06 -28.77
CA GLU A 424 -2.43 -9.65 -28.47
C GLU A 424 -1.03 -9.45 -27.90
N MET A 425 -0.43 -8.33 -28.21
CA MET A 425 0.91 -8.00 -27.74
C MET A 425 0.94 -6.58 -27.17
N TYR A 426 1.45 -6.47 -25.96
CA TYR A 426 1.78 -5.21 -25.31
C TYR A 426 3.26 -4.92 -25.49
N THR A 427 3.61 -3.69 -25.92
CA THR A 427 4.99 -3.23 -26.05
C THR A 427 5.20 -2.03 -25.12
N TYR A 428 6.28 -2.07 -24.36
CA TYR A 428 6.63 -1.06 -23.36
C TYR A 428 7.92 -0.35 -23.77
N SER A 429 7.94 0.97 -23.67
CA SER A 429 9.14 1.78 -23.91
C SER A 429 9.50 2.57 -22.66
N TYR A 430 10.80 2.68 -22.39
CA TYR A 430 11.32 3.35 -21.20
C TYR A 430 12.29 4.46 -21.58
N ASN A 431 12.39 5.50 -20.75
CA ASN A 431 13.35 6.59 -20.96
C ASN A 431 14.75 6.20 -20.43
N HIS A 432 15.70 7.12 -20.59
CA HIS A 432 17.07 6.97 -20.12
C HIS A 432 17.19 6.82 -18.58
N ALA A 433 16.20 7.25 -17.82
CA ALA A 433 16.09 7.06 -16.37
C ALA A 433 15.26 5.82 -16.00
N ASP A 434 15.04 4.91 -16.96
CA ASP A 434 14.31 3.66 -16.80
C ASP A 434 12.85 3.83 -16.34
N ARG A 435 12.19 4.96 -16.71
CA ARG A 435 10.78 5.23 -16.44
C ARG A 435 9.93 4.93 -17.67
N LEU A 436 8.74 4.37 -17.47
CA LEU A 436 7.80 4.00 -18.54
C LEU A 436 7.38 5.23 -19.35
N LEU A 437 7.65 5.24 -20.65
CA LEU A 437 7.25 6.31 -21.58
C LEU A 437 5.99 5.96 -22.36
N LYS A 438 5.84 4.68 -22.75
CA LYS A 438 4.79 4.29 -23.69
C LYS A 438 4.33 2.88 -23.48
N VAL A 439 3.03 2.65 -23.62
CA VAL A 439 2.42 1.33 -23.74
C VAL A 439 1.68 1.27 -25.05
N GLU A 440 2.02 0.32 -25.91
CA GLU A 440 1.36 0.02 -27.17
C GLU A 440 0.71 -1.36 -27.10
N HIS A 441 -0.39 -1.52 -27.82
CA HIS A 441 -1.13 -2.77 -27.92
C HIS A 441 -1.31 -3.13 -29.38
N THR A 442 -1.04 -4.37 -29.74
CA THR A 442 -1.25 -4.92 -31.08
C THR A 442 -2.25 -6.07 -31.00
N LEU A 443 -3.35 -5.96 -31.74
CA LEU A 443 -4.37 -7.00 -31.88
C LEU A 443 -4.72 -7.18 -33.36
N GLY A 444 -4.67 -8.42 -33.85
CA GLY A 444 -4.98 -8.73 -35.25
C GLY A 444 -4.12 -7.98 -36.26
N GLY A 445 -2.85 -7.71 -35.93
CA GLY A 445 -1.91 -6.94 -36.75
C GLY A 445 -2.05 -5.41 -36.63
N THR A 446 -3.12 -4.91 -36.03
CA THR A 446 -3.31 -3.47 -35.80
C THR A 446 -2.66 -3.04 -34.50
N LYS A 447 -1.72 -2.09 -34.58
CA LYS A 447 -1.00 -1.52 -33.45
C LYS A 447 -1.60 -0.17 -33.05
N ILE A 448 -1.93 0.00 -31.79
CA ILE A 448 -2.41 1.26 -31.21
C ILE A 448 -1.57 1.63 -30.00
N THR A 449 -1.45 2.93 -29.74
CA THR A 449 -0.90 3.44 -28.50
C THR A 449 -1.99 3.44 -27.43
N LEU A 450 -1.80 2.72 -26.32
CA LEU A 450 -2.72 2.76 -25.18
C LEU A 450 -2.48 4.01 -24.33
N ALA A 451 -1.21 4.27 -24.01
CA ALA A 451 -0.85 5.43 -23.21
C ALA A 451 0.58 5.90 -23.51
N ASP A 452 0.77 7.23 -23.53
CA ASP A 452 2.07 7.90 -23.49
C ASP A 452 2.21 8.66 -22.17
N TYR A 453 3.40 8.64 -21.60
CA TYR A 453 3.73 9.26 -20.32
C TYR A 453 4.87 10.27 -20.49
N ALA A 454 4.75 11.41 -19.85
CA ALA A 454 5.85 12.36 -19.71
C ALA A 454 6.04 12.69 -18.21
N TYR A 455 7.28 12.97 -17.86
CA TYR A 455 7.67 13.28 -16.48
C TYR A 455 8.22 14.69 -16.40
N ASP A 456 8.01 15.34 -15.26
CA ASP A 456 8.66 16.61 -14.97
C ASP A 456 10.14 16.40 -14.60
N ASN A 457 10.86 17.49 -14.44
CA ASN A 457 12.29 17.42 -14.12
C ASN A 457 12.58 16.84 -12.73
N LEU A 458 11.59 16.82 -11.82
CA LEU A 458 11.71 16.16 -10.52
C LEU A 458 11.37 14.67 -10.59
N GLY A 459 10.98 14.16 -11.77
CA GLY A 459 10.66 12.75 -11.99
C GLY A 459 9.21 12.37 -11.71
N ARG A 460 8.32 13.33 -11.42
CA ARG A 460 6.89 13.10 -11.19
C ARG A 460 6.16 13.03 -12.54
N LEU A 461 5.04 12.32 -12.58
CA LEU A 461 4.21 12.23 -13.79
C LEU A 461 3.69 13.62 -14.18
N GLN A 462 4.18 14.17 -15.30
CA GLN A 462 3.75 15.48 -15.82
C GLN A 462 2.52 15.36 -16.70
N SER A 463 2.46 14.32 -17.55
CA SER A 463 1.29 14.09 -18.39
C SER A 463 1.13 12.62 -18.77
N LYS A 464 -0.13 12.26 -19.05
CA LYS A 464 -0.53 10.97 -19.61
C LYS A 464 -1.49 11.24 -20.78
N SER A 465 -1.18 10.72 -21.97
CA SER A 465 -2.08 10.76 -23.13
C SER A 465 -2.63 9.36 -23.36
N LEU A 466 -3.94 9.20 -23.40
CA LEU A 466 -4.58 7.93 -23.74
C LEU A 466 -4.80 7.87 -25.25
N HIS A 467 -4.63 6.67 -25.80
CA HIS A 467 -4.84 6.37 -27.21
C HIS A 467 -3.98 7.23 -28.16
N GLY A 468 -2.81 7.70 -27.72
CA GLY A 468 -1.94 8.58 -28.49
C GLY A 468 -2.56 9.92 -28.90
N SER A 469 -3.71 10.29 -28.33
CA SER A 469 -4.49 11.44 -28.72
C SER A 469 -4.22 12.66 -27.84
N ALA A 470 -3.91 13.79 -28.44
CA ALA A 470 -3.76 15.06 -27.74
C ALA A 470 -5.05 15.50 -27.00
N THR A 471 -6.23 15.13 -27.52
CA THR A 471 -7.53 15.40 -26.87
C THR A 471 -7.76 14.55 -25.63
N ASN A 472 -7.03 13.45 -25.45
CA ASN A 472 -7.11 12.59 -24.29
C ASN A 472 -5.90 12.77 -23.36
N LYS A 473 -5.17 13.87 -23.53
CA LYS A 473 -4.03 14.21 -22.68
C LYS A 473 -4.52 14.81 -21.37
N LEU A 474 -4.01 14.26 -20.26
CA LEU A 474 -4.12 14.79 -18.91
C LEU A 474 -2.75 15.30 -18.47
N THR A 475 -2.72 16.47 -17.87
CA THR A 475 -1.53 17.05 -17.23
C THR A 475 -1.74 17.09 -15.72
N TYR A 476 -0.67 16.92 -14.95
CA TYR A 476 -0.68 16.80 -13.50
C TYR A 476 0.14 17.92 -12.87
N ALA A 477 -0.38 18.51 -11.81
CA ALA A 477 0.27 19.55 -11.03
C ALA A 477 0.45 19.09 -9.56
N TYR A 478 1.50 19.57 -8.92
CA TYR A 478 1.87 19.14 -7.57
C TYR A 478 2.30 20.34 -6.72
N ASN A 479 2.07 20.27 -5.42
CA ASN A 479 2.60 21.25 -4.48
C ASN A 479 4.06 20.92 -4.07
N VAL A 480 4.62 21.75 -3.17
CA VAL A 480 6.00 21.57 -2.65
C VAL A 480 6.20 20.21 -1.97
N ARG A 481 5.18 19.63 -1.36
CA ARG A 481 5.22 18.29 -0.72
C ARG A 481 5.06 17.13 -1.71
N GLY A 482 4.89 17.42 -3.00
CA GLY A 482 4.65 16.40 -4.03
C GLY A 482 3.21 15.88 -4.05
N TRP A 483 2.28 16.49 -3.30
CA TRP A 483 0.87 16.12 -3.35
C TRP A 483 0.23 16.64 -4.64
N LEU A 484 -0.61 15.81 -5.26
CA LEU A 484 -1.33 16.15 -6.48
C LEU A 484 -2.31 17.31 -6.20
N THR A 485 -2.16 18.40 -6.92
CA THR A 485 -3.06 19.59 -6.80
C THR A 485 -3.97 19.77 -7.98
N GLY A 486 -3.66 19.16 -9.13
CA GLY A 486 -4.48 19.33 -10.31
C GLY A 486 -4.28 18.24 -11.36
N ILE A 487 -5.38 17.93 -12.03
CA ILE A 487 -5.43 17.16 -13.28
C ILE A 487 -6.14 18.03 -14.29
N SER A 488 -5.52 18.27 -15.45
CA SER A 488 -6.10 19.13 -16.48
C SER A 488 -6.03 18.46 -17.85
N GLY A 489 -7.15 18.47 -18.55
CA GLY A 489 -7.30 17.97 -19.90
C GLY A 489 -8.58 18.47 -20.55
N SER A 490 -8.71 18.30 -21.88
CA SER A 490 -9.88 18.76 -22.63
C SER A 490 -11.19 18.05 -22.25
N LYS A 491 -11.08 16.80 -21.74
CA LYS A 491 -12.24 15.98 -21.36
C LYS A 491 -12.55 16.01 -19.88
N PHE A 492 -11.57 16.39 -19.04
CA PHE A 492 -11.71 16.37 -17.59
C PHE A 492 -10.69 17.33 -16.96
N THR A 493 -11.16 18.07 -15.96
CA THR A 493 -10.32 18.90 -15.09
C THR A 493 -10.70 18.64 -13.65
N GLN A 494 -9.70 18.48 -12.76
CA GLN A 494 -9.90 18.34 -11.33
C GLN A 494 -8.83 19.14 -10.59
N ASN A 495 -9.22 19.83 -9.52
CA ASN A 495 -8.29 20.46 -8.58
C ASN A 495 -8.51 19.88 -7.19
N LEU A 496 -7.42 19.61 -6.50
CA LEU A 496 -7.37 19.13 -5.12
C LEU A 496 -6.73 20.20 -4.25
N TYR A 497 -7.36 20.52 -3.16
CA TYR A 497 -6.94 21.56 -2.22
C TYR A 497 -6.67 20.93 -0.85
N TYR A 498 -5.64 21.40 -0.17
CA TYR A 498 -5.21 20.92 1.14
C TYR A 498 -5.28 22.05 2.16
N ASN A 499 -4.23 22.84 2.26
CA ASN A 499 -4.14 24.01 3.14
C ASN A 499 -4.71 25.30 2.54
N ASN A 500 -5.38 25.19 1.42
CA ASN A 500 -5.99 26.28 0.67
C ASN A 500 -7.33 25.82 0.10
N GLY A 501 -7.99 26.68 -0.71
CA GLY A 501 -9.26 26.35 -1.38
C GLY A 501 -10.49 26.71 -0.54
N ASN A 502 -11.59 25.99 -0.76
CA ASN A 502 -12.91 26.35 -0.24
C ASN A 502 -13.32 25.60 1.03
N GLY A 503 -12.54 24.62 1.47
CA GLY A 503 -12.73 23.87 2.71
C GLY A 503 -11.90 24.41 3.88
N THR A 504 -12.04 23.81 5.05
CA THR A 504 -11.14 24.06 6.19
C THR A 504 -9.74 23.56 5.84
N ALA A 505 -8.74 24.44 5.94
CA ALA A 505 -7.36 24.11 5.61
C ALA A 505 -6.87 22.87 6.37
N LYS A 506 -6.17 21.98 5.66
CA LYS A 506 -5.58 20.74 6.18
C LYS A 506 -4.09 20.71 5.83
N TYR A 507 -3.28 20.38 6.81
CA TYR A 507 -1.81 20.41 6.69
C TYR A 507 -1.18 19.01 6.78
N ASN A 508 -1.93 18.01 7.24
CA ASN A 508 -1.48 16.62 7.39
C ASN A 508 -1.62 15.78 6.12
N GLY A 509 -2.14 16.37 5.02
CA GLY A 509 -2.33 15.69 3.73
C GLY A 509 -3.78 15.30 3.42
N SER A 510 -4.71 15.52 4.35
CA SER A 510 -6.13 15.37 4.09
C SER A 510 -6.62 16.44 3.12
N ILE A 511 -7.49 16.06 2.18
CA ILE A 511 -8.03 16.98 1.16
C ILE A 511 -9.11 17.87 1.79
N SER A 512 -8.91 19.19 1.79
CA SER A 512 -9.87 20.15 2.35
C SER A 512 -11.08 20.37 1.43
N SER A 513 -10.83 20.39 0.13
CA SER A 513 -11.86 20.51 -0.90
C SER A 513 -11.35 20.04 -2.25
N MET A 514 -12.27 19.72 -3.16
CA MET A 514 -11.94 19.44 -4.56
C MET A 514 -12.96 20.07 -5.49
N THR A 515 -12.52 20.40 -6.71
CA THR A 515 -13.41 20.78 -7.80
C THR A 515 -13.14 19.94 -9.02
N TRP A 516 -14.16 19.70 -9.83
CA TRP A 516 -14.00 19.04 -11.13
C TRP A 516 -14.97 19.60 -12.17
N LYS A 517 -14.64 19.34 -13.43
CA LYS A 517 -15.47 19.65 -14.58
C LYS A 517 -15.27 18.60 -15.67
N ALA A 518 -16.35 18.10 -16.25
CA ALA A 518 -16.29 17.34 -17.50
C ALA A 518 -16.09 18.26 -18.69
N GLY A 519 -15.40 17.80 -19.75
CA GLY A 519 -14.87 18.66 -20.81
C GLY A 519 -15.88 19.52 -21.57
N ASN A 520 -17.10 19.02 -21.78
CA ASN A 520 -18.14 19.73 -22.54
C ASN A 520 -19.08 20.52 -21.63
N GLU A 521 -18.90 20.50 -20.32
CA GLU A 521 -19.77 21.22 -19.40
C GLU A 521 -19.19 22.57 -19.02
N SER A 522 -20.05 23.55 -18.78
CA SER A 522 -19.64 24.84 -18.22
C SER A 522 -19.59 24.82 -16.71
N THR A 523 -20.37 23.93 -16.09
CA THR A 523 -20.53 23.85 -14.64
C THR A 523 -19.29 23.20 -13.97
N VAL A 524 -18.70 23.93 -13.05
CA VAL A 524 -17.70 23.40 -12.11
C VAL A 524 -18.47 22.85 -10.92
N ARG A 525 -18.16 21.61 -10.53
CA ARG A 525 -18.69 20.93 -9.35
C ARG A 525 -17.58 20.75 -8.32
N GLY A 526 -17.96 20.59 -7.08
CA GLY A 526 -16.98 20.35 -6.04
C GLY A 526 -17.55 19.77 -4.77
N TYR A 527 -16.63 19.36 -3.90
CA TYR A 527 -16.89 18.96 -2.53
C TYR A 527 -16.01 19.75 -1.57
N LYS A 528 -16.58 20.12 -0.43
CA LYS A 528 -15.84 20.54 0.78
C LYS A 528 -15.88 19.38 1.76
N PHE A 529 -14.72 19.02 2.31
CA PHE A 529 -14.61 17.92 3.25
C PHE A 529 -14.40 18.43 4.66
N THR A 530 -14.99 17.74 5.62
CA THR A 530 -14.70 17.91 7.04
C THR A 530 -14.33 16.58 7.67
N TYR A 531 -13.48 16.62 8.67
CA TYR A 531 -12.91 15.47 9.33
C TYR A 531 -13.04 15.60 10.84
N ASP A 532 -13.08 14.49 11.55
CA ASP A 532 -12.96 14.48 13.01
C ASP A 532 -11.47 14.43 13.45
N GLY A 533 -11.24 14.43 14.77
CA GLY A 533 -9.89 14.37 15.34
C GLY A 533 -9.12 13.08 15.11
N LEU A 534 -9.72 12.10 14.43
CA LEU A 534 -9.09 10.85 13.98
C LEU A 534 -8.89 10.83 12.46
N ASP A 535 -9.01 11.98 11.79
CA ASP A 535 -8.96 12.16 10.32
C ASP A 535 -9.99 11.31 9.56
N ARG A 536 -11.12 10.95 10.20
CA ARG A 536 -12.22 10.28 9.51
C ARG A 536 -13.14 11.33 8.90
N MET A 537 -13.53 11.12 7.64
CA MET A 537 -14.43 12.05 6.94
C MET A 537 -15.81 12.10 7.60
N LEU A 538 -16.26 13.30 7.94
CA LEU A 538 -17.61 13.56 8.46
C LEU A 538 -18.55 14.00 7.35
N ASN A 539 -18.13 14.95 6.54
CA ASN A 539 -18.98 15.49 5.48
C ASN A 539 -18.21 15.64 4.18
N ALA A 540 -18.88 15.31 3.08
CA ALA A 540 -18.56 15.70 1.73
C ALA A 540 -19.70 16.61 1.23
N THR A 541 -19.59 17.91 1.51
CA THR A 541 -20.61 18.89 1.16
C THR A 541 -20.46 19.29 -0.29
N TYR A 542 -21.41 18.91 -1.11
CA TYR A 542 -21.47 19.24 -2.54
C TYR A 542 -21.74 20.72 -2.76
N GLY A 543 -21.27 21.24 -3.87
CA GLY A 543 -21.64 22.53 -4.41
C GLY A 543 -21.15 22.71 -5.83
N GLU A 544 -21.63 23.77 -6.47
CA GLU A 544 -21.26 24.13 -7.83
C GLU A 544 -20.56 25.49 -7.82
N THR A 545 -20.00 25.89 -8.97
CA THR A 545 -19.07 27.03 -9.17
C THR A 545 -17.67 26.75 -8.61
N ALA A 546 -16.69 27.57 -8.98
CA ALA A 546 -15.34 27.50 -8.45
C ALA A 546 -15.28 27.67 -6.92
N GLY A 547 -16.26 28.39 -6.33
CA GLY A 547 -16.39 28.61 -4.89
C GLY A 547 -17.12 27.50 -4.13
N ILE A 548 -17.67 26.51 -4.82
CA ILE A 548 -18.51 25.44 -4.24
C ILE A 548 -19.63 26.08 -3.38
N SER A 549 -20.34 27.07 -3.95
CA SER A 549 -21.22 27.96 -3.19
C SER A 549 -22.69 27.89 -3.58
N THR A 550 -23.01 27.34 -4.77
CA THR A 550 -24.38 27.21 -5.27
C THR A 550 -24.81 25.76 -5.32
N ASN A 551 -26.11 25.52 -5.35
CA ASN A 551 -26.70 24.17 -5.41
C ASN A 551 -26.14 23.24 -4.31
N ALA A 552 -25.88 23.81 -3.14
CA ALA A 552 -25.37 23.07 -1.99
C ALA A 552 -26.30 21.89 -1.66
N ASN A 553 -25.68 20.81 -1.23
CA ASN A 553 -26.37 19.59 -0.77
C ASN A 553 -27.10 18.78 -1.86
N ARG A 554 -26.96 19.11 -3.15
CA ARG A 554 -27.58 18.27 -4.19
C ARG A 554 -27.09 16.82 -4.17
N PHE A 555 -25.80 16.62 -3.87
CA PHE A 555 -25.15 15.30 -3.84
C PHE A 555 -24.20 15.20 -2.65
N SER A 556 -24.56 15.83 -1.53
CA SER A 556 -23.76 15.75 -0.32
C SER A 556 -23.87 14.38 0.33
N GLU A 557 -22.79 13.94 0.98
CA GLU A 557 -22.73 12.74 1.81
C GLU A 557 -22.23 13.11 3.21
N ASN A 558 -22.94 12.68 4.24
CA ASN A 558 -22.65 13.02 5.62
C ASN A 558 -22.58 11.74 6.45
N VAL A 559 -21.41 11.39 6.98
CA VAL A 559 -21.27 10.34 7.98
C VAL A 559 -21.60 10.97 9.33
N THR A 560 -22.80 10.70 9.81
CA THR A 560 -23.33 11.31 11.06
C THR A 560 -22.92 10.54 12.31
N GLY A 561 -22.38 9.33 12.18
CA GLY A 561 -21.92 8.53 13.31
C GLY A 561 -20.87 7.48 12.95
N TYR A 562 -19.85 7.40 13.79
CA TYR A 562 -18.89 6.30 13.83
C TYR A 562 -18.94 5.61 15.19
N ASP A 563 -18.64 4.31 15.22
CA ASP A 563 -18.28 3.68 16.49
C ASP A 563 -16.81 3.96 16.85
N LYS A 564 -16.36 3.49 18.02
CA LYS A 564 -14.98 3.70 18.47
C LYS A 564 -13.94 2.94 17.63
N ASN A 565 -14.33 1.85 16.94
CA ASN A 565 -13.46 1.12 16.03
C ASN A 565 -13.31 1.80 14.66
N GLY A 566 -14.12 2.83 14.36
CA GLY A 566 -14.13 3.55 13.10
C GLY A 566 -15.15 3.02 12.08
N ASN A 567 -16.02 2.10 12.46
CA ASN A 567 -17.10 1.66 11.59
C ASN A 567 -18.17 2.75 11.46
N ILE A 568 -18.68 2.96 10.24
CA ILE A 568 -19.81 3.87 10.01
C ILE A 568 -21.07 3.30 10.66
N LYS A 569 -21.72 4.10 11.49
CA LYS A 569 -22.99 3.77 12.16
C LYS A 569 -24.19 4.39 11.46
N THR A 570 -24.00 5.60 10.92
CA THR A 570 -25.06 6.33 10.24
C THR A 570 -24.51 7.16 9.09
N LEU A 571 -25.23 7.17 7.97
CA LEU A 571 -24.84 7.87 6.74
C LEU A 571 -26.07 8.51 6.09
N GLN A 572 -25.96 9.78 5.74
CA GLN A 572 -26.96 10.48 4.94
C GLN A 572 -26.42 10.78 3.56
N ARG A 573 -27.21 10.51 2.52
CA ARG A 573 -26.86 10.85 1.14
C ARG A 573 -27.98 11.65 0.50
N TYR A 574 -27.57 12.69 -0.23
CA TYR A 574 -28.45 13.54 -0.97
C TYR A 574 -28.33 13.24 -2.46
N GLY A 575 -29.44 13.33 -3.18
CA GLY A 575 -29.49 13.05 -4.61
C GLY A 575 -30.71 13.69 -5.25
N GLN A 576 -30.89 13.43 -6.54
CA GLN A 576 -32.04 13.90 -7.29
C GLN A 576 -33.29 13.08 -6.94
N THR A 577 -34.38 13.76 -6.54
CA THR A 577 -35.66 13.15 -6.13
C THR A 577 -36.79 13.41 -7.15
N ALA A 578 -36.59 14.34 -8.07
CA ALA A 578 -37.49 14.68 -9.17
C ALA A 578 -36.70 15.31 -10.32
N ALA A 579 -37.32 15.57 -11.48
CA ALA A 579 -36.67 16.14 -12.66
C ALA A 579 -35.86 17.43 -12.37
N SER A 580 -36.30 18.23 -11.41
CA SER A 580 -35.59 19.43 -10.91
C SER A 580 -35.47 19.49 -9.38
N GLY A 581 -35.88 18.42 -8.68
CA GLY A 581 -35.85 18.33 -7.22
C GLY A 581 -34.64 17.55 -6.71
N TYR A 582 -34.09 18.01 -5.60
CA TYR A 582 -32.99 17.34 -4.88
C TYR A 582 -33.32 17.28 -3.40
N GLY A 583 -32.90 16.22 -2.76
CA GLY A 583 -33.18 16.01 -1.34
C GLY A 583 -32.44 14.78 -0.79
N LEU A 584 -32.77 14.45 0.44
CA LEU A 584 -32.24 13.25 1.10
C LEU A 584 -32.83 12.01 0.40
N ILE A 585 -31.95 11.13 -0.11
CA ILE A 585 -32.32 9.87 -0.78
C ILE A 585 -32.02 8.67 0.09
N ASP A 586 -31.10 8.78 1.03
CA ASP A 586 -30.78 7.74 2.00
C ASP A 586 -30.50 8.36 3.38
N ASN A 587 -31.02 7.73 4.42
CA ASN A 587 -30.68 8.00 5.82
C ASN A 587 -30.42 6.65 6.52
N LEU A 588 -29.21 6.13 6.25
CA LEU A 588 -28.85 4.76 6.56
C LEU A 588 -28.42 4.60 8.02
N THR A 589 -28.87 3.53 8.65
CA THR A 589 -28.38 3.04 9.92
C THR A 589 -27.73 1.67 9.72
N PHE A 590 -26.48 1.53 10.15
CA PHE A 590 -25.72 0.29 10.04
C PHE A 590 -25.69 -0.43 11.38
N THR A 591 -26.27 -1.63 11.45
CA THR A 591 -26.18 -2.52 12.60
C THR A 591 -24.99 -3.45 12.41
N LEU A 592 -24.13 -3.52 13.42
CA LEU A 592 -22.86 -4.24 13.36
C LEU A 592 -22.80 -5.31 14.46
N GLY A 593 -22.35 -6.51 14.08
CA GLY A 593 -21.88 -7.56 15.00
C GLY A 593 -20.36 -7.52 15.08
N GLY A 594 -19.80 -6.79 16.04
CA GLY A 594 -18.37 -6.45 16.03
C GLY A 594 -18.05 -5.48 14.88
N ASN A 595 -17.15 -5.89 13.96
CA ASN A 595 -16.82 -5.14 12.76
C ASN A 595 -17.56 -5.68 11.50
N GLN A 596 -18.49 -6.60 11.65
CA GLN A 596 -19.25 -7.18 10.55
C GLN A 596 -20.59 -6.46 10.42
N LEU A 597 -20.94 -6.04 9.22
CA LEU A 597 -22.24 -5.49 8.90
C LEU A 597 -23.27 -6.62 8.92
N THR A 598 -24.30 -6.48 9.75
CA THR A 598 -25.40 -7.46 9.88
C THR A 598 -26.70 -6.96 9.29
N ARG A 599 -26.90 -5.63 9.28
CA ARG A 599 -28.13 -5.03 8.76
C ARG A 599 -27.90 -3.58 8.35
N VAL A 600 -28.61 -3.12 7.32
CA VAL A 600 -28.74 -1.72 6.92
C VAL A 600 -30.22 -1.36 6.89
N ASP A 601 -30.58 -0.31 7.59
CA ASP A 601 -31.92 0.28 7.56
C ASP A 601 -31.85 1.62 6.86
N ASP A 602 -32.81 1.91 5.98
CA ASP A 602 -33.02 3.22 5.41
C ASP A 602 -34.30 3.85 5.93
N ALA A 603 -34.20 5.00 6.58
CA ALA A 603 -35.34 5.73 7.11
C ALA A 603 -36.02 6.64 6.06
N VAL A 604 -35.52 6.71 4.83
CA VAL A 604 -36.07 7.53 3.75
C VAL A 604 -36.93 6.68 2.82
N ALA A 605 -38.18 7.07 2.66
CA ALA A 605 -39.10 6.42 1.73
C ALA A 605 -39.05 7.00 0.30
N THR A 606 -38.29 8.10 0.08
CA THR A 606 -38.24 8.80 -1.21
C THR A 606 -37.20 8.14 -2.09
N SER A 607 -37.62 7.56 -3.19
CA SER A 607 -36.73 6.96 -4.18
C SER A 607 -35.98 8.02 -4.98
N ALA A 608 -34.74 7.72 -5.37
CA ALA A 608 -33.97 8.54 -6.28
C ALA A 608 -34.63 8.58 -7.67
N TYR A 609 -34.64 9.76 -8.29
CA TYR A 609 -35.21 9.98 -9.62
C TYR A 609 -34.47 9.16 -10.68
N ASN A 610 -35.21 8.55 -11.62
CA ASN A 610 -34.68 7.72 -12.71
C ASN A 610 -33.71 6.61 -12.28
N ASN A 611 -34.01 5.91 -11.20
CA ASN A 611 -33.13 4.87 -10.65
C ASN A 611 -31.71 5.35 -10.35
N GLY A 612 -31.58 6.57 -9.84
CA GLY A 612 -30.30 7.11 -9.37
C GLY A 612 -29.66 6.24 -8.30
N PHE A 613 -28.46 6.64 -7.88
CA PHE A 613 -27.64 5.89 -6.91
C PHE A 613 -28.20 6.05 -5.48
N GLU A 614 -29.30 5.36 -5.17
CA GLU A 614 -29.81 5.20 -3.80
C GLU A 614 -29.45 3.81 -3.27
N PHE A 615 -29.51 3.63 -1.97
CA PHE A 615 -29.46 2.32 -1.35
C PHE A 615 -30.69 1.51 -1.82
N LYS A 616 -30.44 0.30 -2.28
CA LYS A 616 -31.52 -0.66 -2.62
C LYS A 616 -31.32 -1.90 -1.78
N ASP A 617 -32.31 -2.16 -0.96
CA ASP A 617 -32.40 -3.42 -0.26
C ASP A 617 -32.72 -4.52 -1.27
N GLY A 618 -31.67 -5.22 -1.73
CA GLY A 618 -31.80 -6.22 -2.80
C GLY A 618 -32.34 -7.57 -2.35
N VAL A 619 -32.27 -7.87 -1.05
CA VAL A 619 -32.73 -9.16 -0.47
C VAL A 619 -33.26 -8.90 0.93
N LYS A 620 -34.56 -8.71 1.04
CA LYS A 620 -35.24 -8.75 2.35
C LYS A 620 -35.28 -10.19 2.85
N GLN A 621 -34.66 -10.44 3.98
CA GLN A 621 -34.85 -11.70 4.71
C GLN A 621 -36.18 -11.66 5.45
N ALA A 622 -36.85 -12.82 5.60
CA ALA A 622 -38.19 -12.92 6.18
C ALA A 622 -38.31 -12.37 7.63
N ASN A 623 -37.20 -11.99 8.27
CA ASN A 623 -37.15 -11.51 9.65
C ASN A 623 -36.47 -10.12 9.76
N GLU A 624 -36.33 -9.37 8.68
CA GLU A 624 -35.87 -8.00 8.68
C GLU A 624 -36.97 -6.98 8.92
#